data_4a9ad2fa50690d36567789d3c21e046f
#
_entry.id   4a9ad2fa50690d36567789d3c21e046f
#
_cell.length_a   1.000
_cell.length_b   1.000
_cell.length_c   1.000
_cell.angle_alpha   90.00
_cell.angle_beta   90.00
_cell.angle_gamma   90.00
#
_symmetry.space_group_name_H-M   'P 1'
#
loop_
_entity.id
_entity.type
_entity.pdbx_description
1 polymer ?
#
loop_
_entity_poly.entity_id
_entity_poly.type
_entity_poly.pdbx_seq_one_letter_code
_entity_poly.pdbx_strand_id
1 'polypeptide(L)'
;MDMLQKTPETAPAIEAPADVAAVLNAGAPARRIRRWLLIALAAIVVIGGGWYWYSARTATPAIAYVTQPAAKGDLTVTVTATGTVQPTDQVDISSELSGTIATINADFNDRVTQGSTLATLNTDKLNQAVVQSQSALNARTADVQQAQATVEQTKAALARQQKLAAENLSSTETLQSAQADADRAVAALASANADLDTAKANLSMAQSDLGKATIVSPVDGIVLARDVEVGQTVASSLQAPVLFTLAQDLTKMELQVAVDEADVGKVKEGDTASFTVEAYPDRKFPATIAQVRYSPVTVEGVTTYTAVLTVDNSDLTLRPGMTATADITVNQVKDALLVPNAALRYTPPIGRQGAAGAGGAAGAGGAAGAGGAGAGAGTTTQQSRGGGLLGLLLPSGAGRNRTTITAPSTTAADTTKHVIWVLRDEQPVPVRVTTGVTDGTRTEIVSGDLKEGDQVITGSRSAPAT
;
A
#
# COMPACT_ATOMS: atom_id res chain seq x y z
N MET A 1 53.49 1.09 -43.58
CA MET A 1 54.54 0.05 -43.48
C MET A 1 53.79 -1.22 -43.74
N ASP A 2 53.75 -1.53 -44.88
CA ASP A 2 54.56 -2.37 -45.80
C ASP A 2 53.99 -3.78 -45.82
N MET A 3 53.40 -4.03 -46.91
CA MET A 3 53.96 -4.73 -48.12
C MET A 3 53.81 -6.22 -48.05
N LEU A 4 53.28 -6.83 -48.95
CA LEU A 4 53.43 -7.29 -50.29
C LEU A 4 52.93 -8.72 -50.42
N GLN A 5 51.93 -9.00 -51.27
CA GLN A 5 52.12 -9.46 -52.66
C GLN A 5 52.85 -10.82 -52.82
N LYS A 6 52.15 -11.82 -53.37
CA LYS A 6 52.54 -12.33 -54.64
C LYS A 6 51.77 -13.58 -55.07
N THR A 7 51.02 -13.49 -56.13
CA THR A 7 50.85 -14.52 -57.19
C THR A 7 52.14 -14.56 -58.01
N PRO A 8 52.43 -15.45 -58.98
CA PRO A 8 51.59 -16.26 -59.88
C PRO A 8 52.13 -17.71 -60.11
N GLU A 9 51.73 -18.54 -60.98
CA GLU A 9 51.83 -18.65 -62.43
C GLU A 9 51.72 -20.11 -62.92
N THR A 10 50.86 -20.36 -63.90
CA THR A 10 51.12 -20.91 -65.25
C THR A 10 51.41 -22.42 -65.42
N ALA A 11 50.54 -22.96 -66.23
CA ALA A 11 50.49 -24.15 -67.09
C ALA A 11 51.86 -24.67 -67.67
N PRO A 12 51.97 -25.81 -68.32
CA PRO A 12 51.34 -25.96 -69.66
C PRO A 12 50.84 -27.35 -70.09
N ALA A 13 50.19 -27.33 -71.24
CA ALA A 13 49.70 -28.40 -72.06
C ALA A 13 50.81 -29.32 -72.65
N ILE A 14 50.40 -30.44 -73.19
CA ILE A 14 50.87 -31.06 -74.44
C ILE A 14 49.98 -32.33 -74.71
N GLU A 15 49.13 -32.28 -75.70
CA GLU A 15 49.11 -32.88 -77.03
C GLU A 15 48.79 -34.39 -77.13
N ALA A 16 47.86 -34.60 -78.08
CA ALA A 16 47.34 -35.82 -78.63
C ALA A 16 48.43 -36.54 -79.49
N PRO A 17 48.26 -37.76 -79.98
CA PRO A 17 47.47 -37.88 -81.18
C PRO A 17 46.60 -39.16 -81.37
N ALA A 18 45.77 -38.96 -82.31
CA ALA A 18 45.05 -39.69 -83.29
C ALA A 18 45.28 -41.19 -83.56
N ASP A 19 44.25 -41.73 -83.95
CA ASP A 19 43.90 -42.57 -85.09
C ASP A 19 43.73 -44.06 -84.79
N VAL A 20 42.75 -44.64 -85.22
CA VAL A 20 42.38 -45.31 -86.48
C VAL A 20 41.05 -46.04 -86.35
N ALA A 21 40.15 -45.53 -87.05
CA ALA A 21 39.12 -46.13 -87.89
C ALA A 21 38.80 -47.62 -87.85
N ALA A 22 37.57 -47.76 -87.98
CA ALA A 22 36.79 -48.58 -88.94
C ALA A 22 36.38 -50.01 -88.56
N VAL A 23 35.14 -50.18 -88.78
CA VAL A 23 34.39 -51.14 -89.52
C VAL A 23 33.64 -52.26 -88.78
N LEU A 24 32.37 -52.24 -89.13
CA LEU A 24 31.35 -53.29 -89.30
C LEU A 24 30.33 -53.40 -88.10
N ASN A 25 29.23 -52.76 -88.23
CA ASN A 25 27.98 -53.17 -88.95
C ASN A 25 27.27 -54.42 -88.45
N ALA A 26 26.08 -54.23 -88.11
CA ALA A 26 24.89 -55.03 -88.20
C ALA A 26 24.16 -55.39 -86.86
N GLY A 27 22.94 -54.93 -86.80
CA GLY A 27 21.88 -55.68 -86.11
C GLY A 27 21.09 -54.89 -85.04
N ALA A 28 20.16 -54.16 -85.50
CA ALA A 28 18.84 -53.80 -84.93
C ALA A 28 18.29 -54.64 -83.71
N PRO A 29 17.25 -54.20 -82.93
CA PRO A 29 16.70 -52.94 -82.45
C PRO A 29 16.54 -52.88 -80.97
N ALA A 30 17.56 -52.55 -80.18
CA ALA A 30 17.46 -52.47 -78.65
C ALA A 30 17.18 -51.06 -78.11
N ARG A 31 16.92 -50.05 -78.99
CA ARG A 31 16.69 -48.71 -78.52
C ARG A 31 15.35 -48.40 -77.81
N ARG A 32 14.30 -49.23 -78.11
CA ARG A 32 13.00 -48.98 -77.47
C ARG A 32 12.93 -49.53 -76.04
N ILE A 33 13.50 -50.69 -75.75
CA ILE A 33 13.47 -51.34 -74.42
C ILE A 33 14.34 -50.46 -73.41
N ARG A 34 15.47 -49.94 -73.82
CA ARG A 34 16.32 -49.13 -72.97
C ARG A 34 15.69 -47.76 -72.60
N ARG A 35 14.86 -47.20 -73.51
CA ARG A 35 14.07 -46.00 -73.19
C ARG A 35 12.93 -46.30 -72.21
N TRP A 36 12.27 -47.44 -72.32
CA TRP A 36 11.23 -47.84 -71.37
C TRP A 36 11.81 -48.19 -69.98
N LEU A 37 12.99 -48.78 -69.89
CA LEU A 37 13.71 -49.04 -68.66
C LEU A 37 14.17 -47.72 -67.97
N LEU A 38 14.61 -46.74 -68.74
CA LEU A 38 14.97 -45.42 -68.20
C LEU A 38 13.73 -44.65 -67.71
N ILE A 39 12.61 -44.77 -68.41
CA ILE A 39 11.31 -44.18 -67.97
C ILE A 39 10.80 -44.87 -66.70
N ALA A 40 10.89 -46.21 -66.63
CA ALA A 40 10.52 -46.95 -65.43
C ALA A 40 11.42 -46.62 -64.22
N LEU A 41 12.74 -46.50 -64.46
CA LEU A 41 13.68 -46.05 -63.40
C LEU A 41 13.38 -44.63 -62.95
N ALA A 42 13.11 -43.70 -63.88
CA ALA A 42 12.73 -42.34 -63.57
C ALA A 42 11.39 -42.28 -62.79
N ALA A 43 10.41 -43.10 -63.17
CA ALA A 43 9.14 -43.20 -62.46
C ALA A 43 9.31 -43.76 -61.02
N ILE A 44 10.19 -44.75 -60.84
CA ILE A 44 10.51 -45.29 -59.50
C ILE A 44 11.22 -44.24 -58.66
N VAL A 45 12.15 -43.46 -59.23
CA VAL A 45 12.84 -42.37 -58.52
C VAL A 45 11.86 -41.23 -58.14
N VAL A 46 10.94 -40.88 -59.04
CA VAL A 46 9.92 -39.86 -58.78
C VAL A 46 8.90 -40.35 -57.72
N ILE A 47 8.43 -41.62 -57.81
CA ILE A 47 7.51 -42.18 -56.85
C ILE A 47 8.21 -42.41 -55.51
N GLY A 48 9.44 -42.92 -55.50
CA GLY A 48 10.24 -43.10 -54.27
C GLY A 48 10.62 -41.75 -53.62
N GLY A 49 11.05 -40.79 -54.45
CA GLY A 49 11.32 -39.42 -53.99
C GLY A 49 10.07 -38.67 -53.48
N GLY A 50 8.95 -38.87 -54.23
CA GLY A 50 7.67 -38.31 -53.82
C GLY A 50 7.15 -38.94 -52.50
N TRP A 51 7.30 -40.27 -52.35
CA TRP A 51 6.93 -40.97 -51.11
C TRP A 51 7.86 -40.62 -49.96
N TYR A 52 9.17 -40.50 -50.19
CA TYR A 52 10.14 -40.02 -49.19
C TYR A 52 9.85 -38.58 -48.80
N TRP A 53 9.57 -37.68 -49.75
CA TRP A 53 9.21 -36.30 -49.50
C TRP A 53 7.84 -36.18 -48.77
N TYR A 54 6.88 -37.02 -49.12
CA TYR A 54 5.59 -37.09 -48.42
C TYR A 54 5.75 -37.65 -47.01
N SER A 55 6.52 -38.71 -46.79
CA SER A 55 6.79 -39.30 -45.48
C SER A 55 7.62 -38.36 -44.59
N ALA A 56 8.60 -37.61 -45.18
CA ALA A 56 9.37 -36.62 -44.45
C ALA A 56 8.52 -35.40 -44.03
N ARG A 57 7.49 -35.06 -44.81
CA ARG A 57 6.56 -33.97 -44.45
C ARG A 57 5.47 -34.39 -43.42
N THR A 58 5.21 -35.65 -43.29
CA THR A 58 4.24 -36.19 -42.34
C THR A 58 4.86 -36.63 -41.04
N ALA A 59 6.20 -36.48 -40.87
CA ALA A 59 6.84 -36.66 -39.57
C ALA A 59 6.35 -35.56 -38.64
N THR A 60 5.38 -35.86 -37.81
CA THR A 60 4.93 -34.99 -36.73
C THR A 60 6.11 -34.69 -35.80
N PRO A 61 6.50 -33.41 -35.57
CA PRO A 61 7.62 -33.14 -34.67
C PRO A 61 7.31 -33.77 -33.32
N ALA A 62 8.20 -34.57 -32.81
CA ALA A 62 8.09 -35.15 -31.48
C ALA A 62 8.05 -34.02 -30.47
N ILE A 63 6.93 -33.88 -29.77
CA ILE A 63 6.77 -32.89 -28.71
C ILE A 63 7.45 -33.43 -27.46
N ALA A 64 8.54 -32.82 -27.05
CA ALA A 64 9.15 -33.13 -25.76
C ALA A 64 8.45 -32.32 -24.66
N TYR A 65 7.84 -33.01 -23.71
CA TYR A 65 7.20 -32.39 -22.56
C TYR A 65 8.24 -32.04 -21.47
N VAL A 66 8.15 -30.85 -20.94
CA VAL A 66 8.92 -30.44 -19.76
C VAL A 66 8.05 -30.77 -18.55
N THR A 67 8.52 -31.69 -17.71
CA THR A 67 7.77 -32.14 -16.53
C THR A 67 8.49 -31.77 -15.25
N GLN A 68 7.71 -31.60 -14.18
CA GLN A 68 8.20 -31.49 -12.82
C GLN A 68 7.40 -32.46 -11.92
N PRO A 69 8.03 -33.13 -10.96
CA PRO A 69 7.33 -34.03 -10.06
C PRO A 69 6.44 -33.24 -9.10
N ALA A 70 5.22 -33.73 -8.87
CA ALA A 70 4.42 -33.27 -7.74
C ALA A 70 5.06 -33.77 -6.45
N ALA A 71 5.38 -32.88 -5.54
CA ALA A 71 6.07 -33.19 -4.29
C ALA A 71 5.24 -32.71 -3.10
N LYS A 72 5.31 -33.45 -1.99
CA LYS A 72 4.81 -32.98 -0.72
C LYS A 72 5.79 -32.01 -0.08
N GLY A 73 5.26 -30.96 0.51
CA GLY A 73 6.07 -29.98 1.21
C GLY A 73 5.23 -28.97 1.96
N ASP A 74 5.91 -28.16 2.74
CA ASP A 74 5.27 -27.06 3.45
C ASP A 74 5.09 -25.87 2.50
N LEU A 75 3.90 -25.32 2.50
CA LEU A 75 3.55 -24.12 1.73
C LEU A 75 3.27 -22.98 2.70
N THR A 76 4.05 -21.92 2.61
CA THR A 76 3.84 -20.69 3.37
C THR A 76 3.39 -19.60 2.42
N VAL A 77 2.22 -19.06 2.68
CA VAL A 77 1.70 -17.92 1.93
C VAL A 77 2.04 -16.65 2.69
N THR A 78 2.79 -15.77 2.05
CA THR A 78 3.21 -14.50 2.63
C THR A 78 2.61 -13.32 1.87
N VAL A 79 2.29 -12.27 2.60
CA VAL A 79 1.95 -10.94 2.06
C VAL A 79 3.12 -10.03 2.36
N THR A 80 3.70 -9.44 1.32
CA THR A 80 4.81 -8.50 1.46
C THR A 80 4.26 -7.08 1.52
N ALA A 81 4.67 -6.33 2.54
CA ALA A 81 4.26 -4.95 2.75
C ALA A 81 5.46 -4.09 3.16
N THR A 82 5.48 -2.84 2.73
CA THR A 82 6.51 -1.87 3.11
C THR A 82 5.99 -0.90 4.15
N GLY A 83 6.89 -0.40 4.99
CA GLY A 83 6.48 0.53 6.04
C GLY A 83 7.66 1.18 6.75
N THR A 84 7.37 1.81 7.89
CA THR A 84 8.36 2.52 8.70
C THR A 84 8.32 2.06 10.14
N VAL A 85 9.51 2.00 10.74
CA VAL A 85 9.69 1.69 12.15
C VAL A 85 9.47 2.96 12.96
N GLN A 86 8.61 2.90 13.98
CA GLN A 86 8.29 4.03 14.86
C GLN A 86 8.33 3.59 16.32
N PRO A 87 8.56 4.48 17.30
CA PRO A 87 8.38 4.16 18.69
C PRO A 87 6.89 3.96 18.99
N THR A 88 6.58 3.07 19.95
CA THR A 88 5.18 2.82 20.36
C THR A 88 4.52 4.07 20.92
N ASP A 89 5.25 4.82 21.74
CA ASP A 89 4.77 6.03 22.40
C ASP A 89 5.63 7.22 21.97
N GLN A 90 5.08 8.06 21.09
CA GLN A 90 5.66 9.32 20.64
C GLN A 90 4.81 10.48 21.12
N VAL A 91 5.45 11.51 21.64
CA VAL A 91 4.80 12.73 22.14
C VAL A 91 5.39 13.94 21.44
N ASP A 92 4.53 14.69 20.76
CA ASP A 92 4.90 15.95 20.14
C ASP A 92 4.59 17.10 21.10
N ILE A 93 5.61 17.89 21.41
CA ILE A 93 5.53 19.02 22.34
C ILE A 93 5.49 20.31 21.56
N SER A 94 4.49 21.11 21.83
CA SER A 94 4.27 22.42 21.25
C SER A 94 4.17 23.50 22.34
N SER A 95 4.26 24.77 21.96
CA SER A 95 4.06 25.89 22.90
C SER A 95 2.59 26.25 23.03
N GLU A 96 2.11 26.40 24.27
CA GLU A 96 0.77 26.94 24.55
C GLU A 96 0.71 28.46 24.38
N LEU A 97 1.85 29.14 24.49
CA LEU A 97 1.96 30.61 24.41
C LEU A 97 2.76 31.03 23.19
N SER A 98 2.41 32.19 22.65
CA SER A 98 3.18 32.85 21.62
C SER A 98 4.29 33.68 22.26
N GLY A 99 5.50 33.51 21.76
CA GLY A 99 6.66 34.23 22.29
C GLY A 99 7.94 33.90 21.55
N THR A 100 9.05 34.49 21.98
CA THR A 100 10.40 34.22 21.45
C THR A 100 11.11 33.23 22.37
N ILE A 101 11.76 32.22 21.84
CA ILE A 101 12.56 31.26 22.60
C ILE A 101 13.78 31.97 23.17
N ALA A 102 13.93 31.94 24.49
CA ALA A 102 15.05 32.53 25.20
C ALA A 102 16.21 31.53 25.37
N THR A 103 15.91 30.32 25.83
CA THR A 103 16.90 29.24 26.03
C THR A 103 16.36 27.90 25.60
N ILE A 104 17.27 27.01 25.22
CA ILE A 104 17.00 25.60 24.93
C ILE A 104 17.93 24.79 25.83
N ASN A 105 17.36 23.84 26.58
CA ASN A 105 18.06 23.07 27.60
C ASN A 105 18.19 21.58 27.23
N ALA A 106 17.48 21.13 26.17
CA ALA A 106 17.55 19.76 25.67
C ALA A 106 17.87 19.75 24.17
N ASP A 107 18.74 18.85 23.76
CA ASP A 107 19.14 18.69 22.36
C ASP A 107 18.79 17.27 21.85
N PHE A 108 19.08 17.00 20.58
CA PHE A 108 18.86 15.70 19.95
C PHE A 108 19.53 14.57 20.73
N ASN A 109 18.80 13.47 20.91
CA ASN A 109 19.21 12.26 21.62
C ASN A 109 19.42 12.44 23.14
N ASP A 110 19.09 13.60 23.72
CA ASP A 110 19.15 13.78 25.16
C ASP A 110 18.06 12.98 25.85
N ARG A 111 18.40 12.38 26.98
CA ARG A 111 17.47 11.73 27.87
C ARG A 111 16.85 12.77 28.81
N VAL A 112 15.55 12.84 28.81
CA VAL A 112 14.76 13.77 29.61
C VAL A 112 13.86 13.02 30.56
N THR A 113 13.58 13.62 31.71
CA THR A 113 12.62 13.11 32.70
C THR A 113 11.37 13.96 32.73
N GLN A 114 10.27 13.40 33.18
CA GLN A 114 9.03 14.14 33.35
C GLN A 114 9.26 15.40 34.21
N GLY A 115 8.79 16.55 33.73
CA GLY A 115 8.98 17.87 34.37
C GLY A 115 10.31 18.51 34.08
N SER A 116 11.26 17.90 33.37
CA SER A 116 12.49 18.56 32.97
C SER A 116 12.21 19.68 31.95
N THR A 117 12.89 20.79 32.10
CA THR A 117 12.75 21.95 31.20
C THR A 117 13.47 21.69 29.88
N LEU A 118 12.71 21.73 28.78
CA LEU A 118 13.24 21.57 27.42
C LEU A 118 13.65 22.92 26.81
N ALA A 119 12.79 23.93 26.96
CA ALA A 119 13.05 25.28 26.48
C ALA A 119 12.29 26.31 27.33
N THR A 120 12.70 27.55 27.26
CA THR A 120 11.99 28.65 27.90
C THR A 120 11.71 29.76 26.91
N LEU A 121 10.52 30.31 26.99
CA LEU A 121 10.17 31.55 26.26
C LEU A 121 10.76 32.77 26.98
N ASN A 122 10.85 33.92 26.29
CA ASN A 122 11.14 35.17 26.91
C ASN A 122 10.00 35.54 27.87
N THR A 123 10.35 35.66 29.16
CA THR A 123 9.40 35.88 30.27
C THR A 123 9.26 37.31 30.69
N ASP A 124 9.96 38.29 30.09
CA ASP A 124 9.99 39.68 30.53
C ASP A 124 8.57 40.28 30.64
N LYS A 125 7.76 40.12 29.61
CA LYS A 125 6.37 40.59 29.60
C LYS A 125 5.50 39.89 30.65
N LEU A 126 5.67 38.59 30.78
CA LEU A 126 4.89 37.76 31.70
C LEU A 126 5.24 38.08 33.14
N ASN A 127 6.51 38.27 33.45
CA ASN A 127 6.96 38.73 34.76
C ASN A 127 6.37 40.09 35.11
N GLN A 128 6.37 41.06 34.16
CA GLN A 128 5.73 42.36 34.37
C GLN A 128 4.22 42.24 34.64
N ALA A 129 3.52 41.35 33.92
CA ALA A 129 2.11 41.10 34.13
C ALA A 129 1.82 40.51 35.53
N VAL A 130 2.70 39.61 36.03
CA VAL A 130 2.61 39.07 37.39
C VAL A 130 2.81 40.19 38.41
N VAL A 131 3.85 41.04 38.25
CA VAL A 131 4.12 42.17 39.16
C VAL A 131 2.94 43.15 39.17
N GLN A 132 2.36 43.46 38.02
CA GLN A 132 1.18 44.33 37.89
C GLN A 132 -0.03 43.72 38.62
N SER A 133 -0.33 42.44 38.41
CA SER A 133 -1.44 41.76 39.07
C SER A 133 -1.24 41.64 40.58
N GLN A 134 0.01 41.42 41.04
CA GLN A 134 0.36 41.42 42.46
C GLN A 134 0.15 42.79 43.08
N SER A 135 0.51 43.87 42.37
CA SER A 135 0.30 45.25 42.85
C SER A 135 -1.21 45.59 42.97
N ALA A 136 -2.01 45.11 41.98
CA ALA A 136 -3.45 45.26 42.05
C ALA A 136 -4.07 44.47 43.24
N LEU A 137 -3.60 43.26 43.49
CA LEU A 137 -4.01 42.47 44.67
C LEU A 137 -3.69 43.21 45.99
N ASN A 138 -2.49 43.81 46.10
CA ASN A 138 -2.11 44.54 47.28
C ASN A 138 -3.03 45.76 47.52
N ALA A 139 -3.39 46.49 46.45
CA ALA A 139 -4.32 47.61 46.51
C ALA A 139 -5.71 47.15 47.01
N ARG A 140 -6.27 46.09 46.45
CA ARG A 140 -7.56 45.55 46.88
C ARG A 140 -7.54 45.01 48.33
N THR A 141 -6.40 44.47 48.73
CA THR A 141 -6.21 44.07 50.14
C THR A 141 -6.31 45.29 51.08
N ALA A 142 -5.74 46.42 50.72
CA ALA A 142 -5.86 47.66 51.47
C ALA A 142 -7.33 48.18 51.49
N ASP A 143 -8.05 48.08 50.34
CA ASP A 143 -9.46 48.47 50.26
C ASP A 143 -10.34 47.63 51.24
N VAL A 144 -10.07 46.32 51.31
CA VAL A 144 -10.75 45.45 52.30
C VAL A 144 -10.44 45.86 53.73
N GLN A 145 -9.16 46.19 54.05
CA GLN A 145 -8.80 46.64 55.41
C GLN A 145 -9.50 47.98 55.74
N GLN A 146 -9.64 48.88 54.81
CA GLN A 146 -10.36 50.15 55.00
C GLN A 146 -11.85 49.90 55.20
N ALA A 147 -12.47 49.02 54.38
CA ALA A 147 -13.89 48.65 54.53
C ALA A 147 -14.14 47.97 55.89
N GLN A 148 -13.22 47.09 56.31
CA GLN A 148 -13.29 46.41 57.64
C GLN A 148 -13.25 47.41 58.79
N ALA A 149 -12.34 48.38 58.74
CA ALA A 149 -12.27 49.43 59.75
C ALA A 149 -13.57 50.26 59.80
N THR A 150 -14.16 50.56 58.62
CA THR A 150 -15.47 51.27 58.55
C THR A 150 -16.61 50.44 59.17
N VAL A 151 -16.65 49.13 58.94
CA VAL A 151 -17.62 48.22 59.57
C VAL A 151 -17.47 48.24 61.10
N GLU A 152 -16.25 48.17 61.61
CA GLU A 152 -15.97 48.24 63.03
C GLU A 152 -16.43 49.58 63.63
N GLN A 153 -16.14 50.70 62.96
CA GLN A 153 -16.55 52.06 63.41
C GLN A 153 -18.10 52.16 63.45
N THR A 154 -18.78 51.75 62.37
CA THR A 154 -20.25 51.84 62.28
C THR A 154 -20.95 50.91 63.20
N LYS A 155 -20.47 49.68 63.39
CA LYS A 155 -20.98 48.74 64.43
C LYS A 155 -20.82 49.28 65.84
N ALA A 156 -19.68 49.88 66.15
CA ALA A 156 -19.47 50.53 67.46
C ALA A 156 -20.42 51.73 67.68
N ALA A 157 -20.68 52.54 66.60
CA ALA A 157 -21.67 53.59 66.62
C ALA A 157 -23.11 53.05 66.84
N LEU A 158 -23.50 52.02 66.14
CA LEU A 158 -24.79 51.35 66.27
C LEU A 158 -24.96 50.81 67.72
N ALA A 159 -23.97 50.13 68.26
CA ALA A 159 -24.02 49.58 69.63
C ALA A 159 -24.20 50.68 70.69
N ARG A 160 -23.58 51.84 70.48
CA ARG A 160 -23.84 53.01 71.35
C ARG A 160 -25.24 53.56 71.24
N GLN A 161 -25.81 53.69 70.01
CA GLN A 161 -27.16 54.13 69.75
C GLN A 161 -28.22 53.15 70.31
N GLN A 162 -27.98 51.84 70.22
CA GLN A 162 -28.83 50.82 70.84
C GLN A 162 -28.90 50.95 72.33
N LYS A 163 -27.77 51.21 73.01
CA LYS A 163 -27.76 51.45 74.49
C LYS A 163 -28.51 52.70 74.85
N LEU A 164 -28.31 53.82 74.13
CA LEU A 164 -29.07 55.09 74.41
C LEU A 164 -30.57 54.89 74.09
N ALA A 165 -30.96 54.18 73.11
CA ALA A 165 -32.38 53.86 72.82
C ALA A 165 -33.02 53.02 73.90
N ALA A 166 -32.26 52.04 74.43
CA ALA A 166 -32.74 51.22 75.55
C ALA A 166 -32.98 52.06 76.82
N GLU A 167 -32.23 53.19 76.99
CA GLU A 167 -32.39 54.13 78.11
C GLU A 167 -33.39 55.28 77.76
N ASN A 168 -34.07 55.21 76.57
CA ASN A 168 -35.00 56.20 76.02
C ASN A 168 -34.34 57.58 75.78
N LEU A 169 -33.04 57.65 75.58
CA LEU A 169 -32.23 58.84 75.27
C LEU A 169 -31.92 59.08 73.79
N SER A 170 -32.47 58.24 72.90
CA SER A 170 -32.29 58.37 71.47
C SER A 170 -33.57 58.28 70.71
N SER A 171 -33.78 58.94 69.58
CA SER A 171 -34.92 58.79 68.66
C SER A 171 -34.87 57.49 67.94
N THR A 172 -36.01 56.95 67.48
CA THR A 172 -36.13 55.76 66.66
C THR A 172 -35.47 56.05 65.26
N GLU A 173 -35.55 57.25 64.75
CA GLU A 173 -34.94 57.71 63.51
C GLU A 173 -33.40 57.61 63.53
N THR A 174 -32.77 58.10 64.66
CA THR A 174 -31.28 58.01 64.80
C THR A 174 -30.81 56.56 64.95
N LEU A 175 -31.55 55.68 65.62
CA LEU A 175 -31.25 54.28 65.69
C LEU A 175 -31.36 53.62 64.34
N GLN A 176 -32.44 53.88 63.59
CA GLN A 176 -32.64 53.36 62.24
C GLN A 176 -31.57 53.84 61.25
N SER A 177 -31.15 55.11 61.38
CA SER A 177 -30.05 55.61 60.56
C SER A 177 -28.71 54.89 60.87
N ALA A 178 -28.39 54.69 62.16
CA ALA A 178 -27.16 53.98 62.55
C ALA A 178 -27.17 52.54 62.13
N GLN A 179 -28.36 51.88 62.15
CA GLN A 179 -28.53 50.52 61.59
C GLN A 179 -28.28 50.49 60.10
N ALA A 180 -28.88 51.41 59.33
CA ALA A 180 -28.69 51.50 57.89
C ALA A 180 -27.23 51.80 57.52
N ASP A 181 -26.53 52.61 58.35
CA ASP A 181 -25.09 52.89 58.12
C ASP A 181 -24.25 51.61 58.34
N ALA A 182 -24.51 50.82 59.37
CA ALA A 182 -23.84 49.58 59.64
C ALA A 182 -24.09 48.55 58.51
N ASP A 183 -25.36 48.46 58.06
CA ASP A 183 -25.71 47.55 56.99
C ASP A 183 -25.03 47.94 55.66
N ARG A 184 -24.96 49.25 55.35
CA ARG A 184 -24.21 49.75 54.19
C ARG A 184 -22.70 49.44 54.27
N ALA A 185 -22.12 49.59 55.42
CA ALA A 185 -20.70 49.29 55.64
C ALA A 185 -20.42 47.79 55.48
N VAL A 186 -21.30 46.91 55.96
CA VAL A 186 -21.20 45.47 55.75
C VAL A 186 -21.31 45.11 54.27
N ALA A 187 -22.25 45.70 53.56
CA ALA A 187 -22.39 45.52 52.12
C ALA A 187 -21.14 46.02 51.32
N ALA A 188 -20.58 47.14 51.74
CA ALA A 188 -19.36 47.67 51.16
C ALA A 188 -18.13 46.74 51.40
N LEU A 189 -18.03 46.14 52.58
CA LEU A 189 -17.02 45.11 52.88
C LEU A 189 -17.20 43.86 52.01
N ALA A 190 -18.42 43.42 51.83
CA ALA A 190 -18.72 42.29 50.94
C ALA A 190 -18.29 42.59 49.50
N SER A 191 -18.56 43.79 48.99
CA SER A 191 -18.11 44.23 47.68
C SER A 191 -16.58 44.28 47.57
N ALA A 192 -15.88 44.83 48.56
CA ALA A 192 -14.42 44.88 48.57
C ALA A 192 -13.79 43.47 48.64
N ASN A 193 -14.42 42.51 49.33
CA ASN A 193 -13.96 41.13 49.29
C ASN A 193 -14.14 40.48 47.89
N ALA A 194 -15.24 40.76 47.20
CA ALA A 194 -15.46 40.25 45.84
C ALA A 194 -14.42 40.85 44.86
N ASP A 195 -14.07 42.13 45.01
CA ASP A 195 -13.00 42.78 44.24
C ASP A 195 -11.64 42.15 44.55
N LEU A 196 -11.35 41.84 45.80
CA LEU A 196 -10.13 41.13 46.22
C LEU A 196 -10.02 39.76 45.58
N ASP A 197 -11.12 38.99 45.60
CA ASP A 197 -11.15 37.64 44.99
C ASP A 197 -10.95 37.71 43.49
N THR A 198 -11.49 38.74 42.84
CA THR A 198 -11.22 39.01 41.41
C THR A 198 -9.73 39.28 41.14
N ALA A 199 -9.09 40.11 42.00
CA ALA A 199 -7.66 40.41 41.88
C ALA A 199 -6.79 39.15 42.12
N LYS A 200 -7.17 38.30 43.08
CA LYS A 200 -6.49 36.98 43.27
C LYS A 200 -6.59 36.10 42.05
N ALA A 201 -7.77 36.01 41.44
CA ALA A 201 -7.98 35.22 40.23
C ALA A 201 -7.09 35.74 39.06
N ASN A 202 -7.01 37.06 38.89
CA ASN A 202 -6.16 37.68 37.87
C ASN A 202 -4.67 37.40 38.11
N LEU A 203 -4.21 37.46 39.37
CA LEU A 203 -2.84 37.08 39.71
C LEU A 203 -2.55 35.61 39.40
N SER A 204 -3.45 34.71 39.79
CA SER A 204 -3.33 33.29 39.49
C SER A 204 -3.25 33.02 37.99
N MET A 205 -4.04 33.73 37.19
CA MET A 205 -3.97 33.67 35.72
C MET A 205 -2.58 34.11 35.20
N ALA A 206 -2.09 35.25 35.62
CA ALA A 206 -0.78 35.73 35.21
C ALA A 206 0.36 34.79 35.63
N GLN A 207 0.29 34.19 36.80
CA GLN A 207 1.24 33.18 37.29
C GLN A 207 1.17 31.87 36.44
N SER A 208 -0.03 31.42 36.08
CA SER A 208 -0.22 30.28 35.22
C SER A 208 0.41 30.54 33.84
N ASP A 209 0.20 31.71 33.25
CA ASP A 209 0.79 32.08 31.97
C ASP A 209 2.32 32.13 32.05
N LEU A 210 2.87 32.64 33.16
CA LEU A 210 4.31 32.61 33.40
C LEU A 210 4.83 31.15 33.50
N GLY A 211 4.10 30.27 34.17
CA GLY A 211 4.45 28.85 34.26
C GLY A 211 4.48 28.17 32.89
N LYS A 212 3.50 28.48 32.02
CA LYS A 212 3.40 27.96 30.65
C LYS A 212 4.53 28.47 29.71
N ALA A 213 5.23 29.52 30.08
CA ALA A 213 6.41 29.99 29.35
C ALA A 213 7.60 29.02 29.46
N THR A 214 7.59 28.11 30.42
CA THR A 214 8.58 27.06 30.58
C THR A 214 8.03 25.78 29.93
N ILE A 215 8.62 25.37 28.84
CA ILE A 215 8.23 24.14 28.10
C ILE A 215 8.92 22.98 28.78
N VAL A 216 8.13 22.08 29.37
CA VAL A 216 8.61 20.90 30.10
C VAL A 216 8.23 19.62 29.41
N SER A 217 8.98 18.56 29.68
CA SER A 217 8.64 17.22 29.22
C SER A 217 7.45 16.67 30.03
N PRO A 218 6.38 16.20 29.36
CA PRO A 218 5.26 15.54 30.05
C PRO A 218 5.56 14.08 30.44
N VAL A 219 6.62 13.47 29.87
CA VAL A 219 7.00 12.07 30.03
C VAL A 219 8.51 11.89 30.18
N ASP A 220 8.92 10.76 30.74
CA ASP A 220 10.32 10.33 30.65
C ASP A 220 10.60 9.81 29.23
N GLY A 221 11.74 10.15 28.66
CA GLY A 221 12.03 9.69 27.30
C GLY A 221 13.33 10.23 26.71
N ILE A 222 13.42 10.15 25.39
CA ILE A 222 14.55 10.62 24.59
C ILE A 222 14.03 11.60 23.53
N VAL A 223 14.74 12.73 23.34
CA VAL A 223 14.43 13.71 22.30
C VAL A 223 14.80 13.13 20.93
N LEU A 224 13.79 12.92 20.06
CA LEU A 224 14.00 12.47 18.69
C LEU A 224 14.28 13.62 17.74
N ALA A 225 13.50 14.70 17.86
CA ALA A 225 13.62 15.89 17.03
C ALA A 225 13.48 17.17 17.85
N ARG A 226 14.15 18.21 17.39
CA ARG A 226 14.09 19.57 17.91
C ARG A 226 13.91 20.52 16.73
N ASP A 227 12.69 21.02 16.57
CA ASP A 227 12.31 21.90 15.45
C ASP A 227 12.24 23.37 15.86
N VAL A 228 13.06 23.74 16.83
CA VAL A 228 13.10 25.11 17.41
C VAL A 228 14.52 25.59 17.67
N GLU A 229 14.73 26.88 17.50
CA GLU A 229 16.03 27.52 17.73
C GLU A 229 15.91 28.72 18.70
N VAL A 230 17.03 29.05 19.39
CA VAL A 230 17.11 30.23 20.27
C VAL A 230 16.90 31.49 19.44
N GLY A 231 16.01 32.36 19.92
CA GLY A 231 15.63 33.60 19.22
C GLY A 231 14.49 33.41 18.21
N GLN A 232 14.04 32.19 17.95
CA GLN A 232 12.90 31.93 17.09
C GLN A 232 11.60 32.38 17.76
N THR A 233 10.72 33.01 17.00
CA THR A 233 9.37 33.38 17.48
C THR A 233 8.38 32.29 17.13
N VAL A 234 7.70 31.76 18.13
CA VAL A 234 6.63 30.78 18.03
C VAL A 234 5.28 31.47 18.23
N ALA A 235 4.31 31.10 17.40
CA ALA A 235 2.94 31.59 17.46
C ALA A 235 1.97 30.45 17.64
N SER A 236 1.23 30.43 18.74
CA SER A 236 0.25 29.38 19.06
C SER A 236 -1.16 29.65 18.50
N SER A 237 -1.40 30.83 17.88
CA SER A 237 -2.73 31.33 17.56
C SER A 237 -3.40 30.69 16.33
N LEU A 238 -2.65 30.10 15.38
CA LEU A 238 -3.20 29.48 14.15
C LEU A 238 -2.97 27.97 14.13
N GLN A 239 -1.73 27.57 14.24
CA GLN A 239 -1.32 26.18 14.44
C GLN A 239 -0.10 26.21 15.36
N ALA A 240 -0.20 25.54 16.51
CA ALA A 240 0.93 25.40 17.40
C ALA A 240 2.01 24.55 16.70
N PRO A 241 3.19 25.10 16.38
CA PRO A 241 4.26 24.31 15.79
C PRO A 241 4.76 23.29 16.81
N VAL A 242 5.12 22.10 16.33
CA VAL A 242 5.84 21.12 17.14
C VAL A 242 7.24 21.67 17.38
N LEU A 243 7.67 21.69 18.63
CA LEU A 243 8.99 22.18 19.04
C LEU A 243 9.94 21.03 19.33
N PHE A 244 9.43 19.99 19.99
CA PHE A 244 10.18 18.78 20.30
C PHE A 244 9.30 17.55 20.05
N THR A 245 9.94 16.50 19.54
CA THR A 245 9.33 15.18 19.45
C THR A 245 10.10 14.25 20.38
N LEU A 246 9.39 13.63 21.32
CA LEU A 246 9.94 12.70 22.29
C LEU A 246 9.46 11.27 22.03
N ALA A 247 10.34 10.30 22.27
CA ALA A 247 9.96 8.90 22.40
C ALA A 247 10.12 8.46 23.86
N GLN A 248 9.11 7.81 24.40
CA GLN A 248 9.13 7.34 25.77
C GLN A 248 10.09 6.16 25.94
N ASP A 249 10.00 5.18 25.06
CA ASP A 249 10.83 3.97 25.09
C ASP A 249 11.22 3.56 23.66
N LEU A 250 12.52 3.44 23.40
CA LEU A 250 13.06 2.96 22.13
C LEU A 250 13.29 1.45 22.11
N THR A 251 13.12 0.76 23.23
CA THR A 251 13.24 -0.72 23.29
C THR A 251 12.00 -1.40 22.73
N LYS A 252 10.85 -0.73 22.78
CA LYS A 252 9.59 -1.18 22.22
C LYS A 252 9.24 -0.31 21.02
N MET A 253 9.29 -0.95 19.86
CA MET A 253 9.00 -0.27 18.60
C MET A 253 7.78 -0.90 17.95
N GLU A 254 7.15 -0.17 17.08
CA GLU A 254 6.15 -0.68 16.16
C GLU A 254 6.59 -0.45 14.72
N LEU A 255 6.27 -1.42 13.87
CA LEU A 255 6.45 -1.30 12.45
C LEU A 255 5.07 -1.08 11.82
N GLN A 256 4.85 0.09 11.24
CA GLN A 256 3.62 0.43 10.53
C GLN A 256 3.82 0.15 9.06
N VAL A 257 3.17 -0.91 8.54
CA VAL A 257 3.26 -1.30 7.13
C VAL A 257 1.96 -1.04 6.39
N ALA A 258 2.09 -0.66 5.13
CA ALA A 258 0.98 -0.45 4.22
C ALA A 258 0.67 -1.76 3.49
N VAL A 259 -0.45 -2.39 3.82
CA VAL A 259 -0.95 -3.62 3.19
C VAL A 259 -1.96 -3.23 2.11
N ASP A 260 -1.83 -3.80 0.92
CA ASP A 260 -2.75 -3.57 -0.21
C ASP A 260 -4.18 -4.06 0.12
N GLU A 261 -5.20 -3.36 -0.40
CA GLU A 261 -6.62 -3.73 -0.25
C GLU A 261 -6.90 -5.17 -0.72
N ALA A 262 -6.21 -5.66 -1.75
CA ALA A 262 -6.37 -7.01 -2.26
C ALA A 262 -5.91 -8.09 -1.28
N ASP A 263 -5.00 -7.77 -0.37
CA ASP A 263 -4.38 -8.72 0.56
C ASP A 263 -4.81 -8.53 2.01
N VAL A 264 -5.37 -7.36 2.38
CA VAL A 264 -5.77 -7.07 3.77
C VAL A 264 -6.78 -8.09 4.33
N GLY A 265 -7.64 -8.63 3.46
CA GLY A 265 -8.62 -9.66 3.87
C GLY A 265 -8.01 -11.00 4.32
N LYS A 266 -6.71 -11.23 4.01
CA LYS A 266 -5.97 -12.45 4.40
C LYS A 266 -5.19 -12.26 5.70
N VAL A 267 -4.87 -11.01 6.04
CA VAL A 267 -4.04 -10.62 7.19
C VAL A 267 -4.90 -10.55 8.45
N LYS A 268 -4.42 -11.13 9.55
CA LYS A 268 -5.13 -11.19 10.84
C LYS A 268 -4.26 -10.75 11.98
N GLU A 269 -4.88 -10.27 13.04
CA GLU A 269 -4.22 -10.03 14.31
C GLU A 269 -3.62 -11.33 14.87
N GLY A 270 -2.38 -11.25 15.35
CA GLY A 270 -1.63 -12.39 15.83
C GLY A 270 -0.81 -13.12 14.76
N ASP A 271 -0.94 -12.79 13.48
CA ASP A 271 -0.11 -13.38 12.44
C ASP A 271 1.37 -13.02 12.68
N THR A 272 2.24 -14.01 12.44
CA THR A 272 3.68 -13.81 12.55
C THR A 272 4.23 -13.19 11.29
N ALA A 273 5.16 -12.28 11.45
CA ALA A 273 5.85 -11.64 10.34
C ALA A 273 7.37 -11.65 10.58
N SER A 274 8.11 -11.58 9.51
CA SER A 274 9.53 -11.27 9.55
C SER A 274 9.79 -10.06 8.68
N PHE A 275 10.60 -9.13 9.15
CA PHE A 275 10.93 -7.96 8.35
C PHE A 275 12.43 -7.72 8.26
N THR A 276 12.81 -7.03 7.21
CA THR A 276 14.17 -6.52 7.01
C THR A 276 14.10 -5.01 6.91
N VAL A 277 15.09 -4.33 7.44
CA VAL A 277 15.24 -2.88 7.27
C VAL A 277 16.33 -2.61 6.22
N GLU A 278 16.17 -1.52 5.48
CA GLU A 278 17.10 -1.18 4.40
C GLU A 278 18.55 -0.99 4.91
N ALA A 279 18.70 -0.58 6.18
CA ALA A 279 20.00 -0.46 6.84
C ALA A 279 20.67 -1.81 7.16
N TYR A 280 19.90 -2.90 7.28
CA TYR A 280 20.38 -4.25 7.60
C TYR A 280 19.67 -5.29 6.73
N PRO A 281 20.00 -5.39 5.43
CA PRO A 281 19.28 -6.26 4.48
C PRO A 281 19.45 -7.75 4.77
N ASP A 282 20.57 -8.13 5.39
CA ASP A 282 20.88 -9.54 5.71
C ASP A 282 20.31 -10.01 7.06
N ARG A 283 19.76 -9.08 7.86
CA ARG A 283 19.19 -9.40 9.18
C ARG A 283 17.68 -9.39 9.14
N LYS A 284 17.06 -10.52 9.49
CA LYS A 284 15.61 -10.63 9.67
C LYS A 284 15.25 -10.40 11.13
N PHE A 285 14.27 -9.55 11.34
CA PHE A 285 13.71 -9.25 12.64
C PHE A 285 12.34 -9.91 12.76
N PRO A 286 12.06 -10.62 13.86
CA PRO A 286 10.73 -11.16 14.08
C PRO A 286 9.76 -10.05 14.51
N ALA A 287 8.51 -10.16 14.07
CA ALA A 287 7.43 -9.27 14.47
C ALA A 287 6.11 -10.04 14.54
N THR A 288 5.12 -9.46 15.22
CA THR A 288 3.78 -10.00 15.29
C THR A 288 2.78 -8.88 15.03
N ILE A 289 1.73 -9.16 14.27
CA ILE A 289 0.68 -8.18 14.02
C ILE A 289 -0.10 -7.93 15.31
N ALA A 290 -0.05 -6.69 15.79
CA ALA A 290 -0.84 -6.24 16.93
C ALA A 290 -2.26 -5.87 16.51
N GLN A 291 -2.39 -5.16 15.39
CA GLN A 291 -3.69 -4.74 14.86
C GLN A 291 -3.60 -4.37 13.39
N VAL A 292 -4.73 -4.40 12.71
CA VAL A 292 -4.91 -3.84 11.38
C VAL A 292 -5.92 -2.69 11.48
N ARG A 293 -5.51 -1.48 11.08
CA ARG A 293 -6.38 -0.29 11.18
C ARG A 293 -7.50 -0.36 10.15
N TYR A 294 -8.73 -0.06 10.55
CA TYR A 294 -9.90 -0.05 9.65
C TYR A 294 -9.94 1.15 8.70
N SER A 295 -9.26 2.24 9.06
CA SER A 295 -9.21 3.43 8.20
C SER A 295 -8.21 3.23 7.07
N PRO A 296 -8.65 3.27 5.81
CA PRO A 296 -7.74 3.19 4.68
C PRO A 296 -6.95 4.50 4.50
N VAL A 297 -5.79 4.37 3.90
CA VAL A 297 -4.98 5.48 3.40
C VAL A 297 -4.93 5.36 1.89
N THR A 298 -5.37 6.41 1.18
CA THR A 298 -5.33 6.42 -0.29
C THR A 298 -4.31 7.45 -0.74
N VAL A 299 -3.27 6.97 -1.42
CA VAL A 299 -2.22 7.81 -2.00
C VAL A 299 -2.17 7.53 -3.50
N GLU A 300 -2.27 8.57 -4.32
CA GLU A 300 -2.22 8.46 -5.79
C GLU A 300 -3.18 7.43 -6.41
N GLY A 301 -4.34 7.21 -5.76
CA GLY A 301 -5.35 6.26 -6.22
C GLY A 301 -5.14 4.81 -5.78
N VAL A 302 -4.08 4.53 -5.02
CA VAL A 302 -3.85 3.23 -4.40
C VAL A 302 -4.38 3.25 -2.97
N THR A 303 -5.26 2.33 -2.64
CA THR A 303 -5.84 2.18 -1.30
C THR A 303 -5.08 1.12 -0.53
N THR A 304 -4.55 1.51 0.62
CA THR A 304 -3.82 0.62 1.53
C THR A 304 -4.39 0.70 2.94
N TYR A 305 -4.18 -0.35 3.72
CA TYR A 305 -4.53 -0.43 5.13
C TYR A 305 -3.27 -0.54 5.98
N THR A 306 -3.20 0.22 7.05
CA THR A 306 -2.04 0.18 7.93
C THR A 306 -2.15 -1.02 8.87
N ALA A 307 -1.22 -1.96 8.77
CA ALA A 307 -0.99 -2.98 9.76
C ALA A 307 0.13 -2.54 10.72
N VAL A 308 -0.12 -2.68 12.00
CA VAL A 308 0.82 -2.34 13.07
C VAL A 308 1.39 -3.63 13.63
N LEU A 309 2.70 -3.78 13.54
CA LEU A 309 3.43 -4.93 14.06
C LEU A 309 4.25 -4.53 15.28
N THR A 310 4.18 -5.32 16.34
CA THR A 310 5.04 -5.14 17.52
C THR A 310 6.43 -5.69 17.23
N VAL A 311 7.43 -4.90 17.59
CA VAL A 311 8.86 -5.20 17.35
C VAL A 311 9.63 -4.99 18.65
N ASP A 312 10.42 -5.97 19.02
CA ASP A 312 11.40 -5.86 20.12
C ASP A 312 12.70 -5.26 19.59
N ASN A 313 13.14 -4.17 20.21
CA ASN A 313 14.37 -3.46 19.89
C ASN A 313 15.28 -3.34 21.13
N SER A 314 15.37 -4.39 21.93
CA SER A 314 16.20 -4.41 23.16
C SER A 314 17.67 -4.08 22.87
N ASP A 315 18.14 -4.36 21.65
CA ASP A 315 19.49 -4.05 21.17
C ASP A 315 19.71 -2.59 20.78
N LEU A 316 18.62 -1.77 20.73
CA LEU A 316 18.63 -0.38 20.21
C LEU A 316 19.22 -0.26 18.78
N THR A 317 19.13 -1.34 18.00
CA THR A 317 19.67 -1.39 16.62
C THR A 317 18.73 -0.66 15.65
N LEU A 318 17.42 -0.78 15.86
CA LEU A 318 16.42 -0.12 15.05
C LEU A 318 16.26 1.33 15.51
N ARG A 319 16.21 2.23 14.54
CA ARG A 319 15.97 3.66 14.78
C ARG A 319 14.61 4.08 14.22
N PRO A 320 13.92 5.01 14.87
CA PRO A 320 12.72 5.63 14.33
C PRO A 320 12.94 6.16 12.92
N GLY A 321 11.96 5.97 12.05
CA GLY A 321 12.02 6.41 10.66
C GLY A 321 12.70 5.46 9.67
N MET A 322 13.26 4.31 10.13
CA MET A 322 13.82 3.31 9.21
C MET A 322 12.72 2.70 8.36
N THR A 323 12.99 2.61 7.04
CA THR A 323 12.13 1.88 6.11
C THR A 323 12.36 0.39 6.24
N ALA A 324 11.28 -0.37 6.27
CA ALA A 324 11.30 -1.81 6.39
C ALA A 324 10.38 -2.49 5.37
N THR A 325 10.77 -3.69 4.97
CA THR A 325 9.93 -4.60 4.18
C THR A 325 9.58 -5.80 5.04
N ALA A 326 8.28 -6.02 5.25
CA ALA A 326 7.76 -7.10 6.07
C ALA A 326 7.11 -8.18 5.20
N ASP A 327 7.44 -9.43 5.50
CA ASP A 327 6.80 -10.62 4.96
C ASP A 327 5.89 -11.20 6.04
N ILE A 328 4.60 -11.00 5.90
CA ILE A 328 3.54 -11.43 6.83
C ILE A 328 3.10 -12.83 6.44
N THR A 329 3.19 -13.80 7.33
CA THR A 329 2.73 -15.17 7.10
C THR A 329 1.24 -15.25 7.37
N VAL A 330 0.43 -15.29 6.30
CA VAL A 330 -1.03 -15.31 6.39
C VAL A 330 -1.63 -16.72 6.39
N ASN A 331 -0.90 -17.69 5.85
CA ASN A 331 -1.31 -19.09 5.86
C ASN A 331 -0.09 -20.01 5.77
N GLN A 332 -0.14 -21.11 6.52
CA GLN A 332 0.87 -22.15 6.46
C GLN A 332 0.18 -23.51 6.41
N VAL A 333 0.41 -24.26 5.32
CA VAL A 333 -0.08 -25.63 5.15
C VAL A 333 1.13 -26.56 5.18
N LYS A 334 1.10 -27.54 6.08
CA LYS A 334 2.15 -28.56 6.21
C LYS A 334 1.78 -29.82 5.44
N ASP A 335 2.77 -30.49 4.86
CA ASP A 335 2.61 -31.75 4.11
C ASP A 335 1.62 -31.66 2.94
N ALA A 336 1.44 -30.48 2.33
CA ALA A 336 0.56 -30.30 1.18
C ALA A 336 1.18 -30.88 -0.10
N LEU A 337 0.33 -31.44 -0.98
CA LEU A 337 0.77 -31.84 -2.31
C LEU A 337 0.86 -30.59 -3.20
N LEU A 338 2.07 -30.27 -3.64
CA LEU A 338 2.39 -29.04 -4.34
C LEU A 338 2.64 -29.30 -5.83
N VAL A 339 2.10 -28.42 -6.66
CA VAL A 339 2.38 -28.38 -8.10
C VAL A 339 2.83 -26.98 -8.52
N PRO A 340 3.75 -26.88 -9.49
CA PRO A 340 4.14 -25.59 -10.04
C PRO A 340 2.96 -24.89 -10.71
N ASN A 341 2.82 -23.58 -10.52
CA ASN A 341 1.74 -22.79 -11.13
C ASN A 341 1.77 -22.83 -12.67
N ALA A 342 2.93 -23.08 -13.28
CA ALA A 342 3.07 -23.28 -14.71
C ALA A 342 2.22 -24.46 -15.22
N ALA A 343 2.05 -25.51 -14.41
CA ALA A 343 1.25 -26.69 -14.78
C ALA A 343 -0.25 -26.42 -14.81
N LEU A 344 -0.76 -25.50 -14.01
CA LEU A 344 -2.16 -25.07 -14.00
C LEU A 344 -2.54 -24.27 -15.24
N ARG A 345 -1.56 -23.65 -15.90
CA ARG A 345 -1.76 -22.82 -17.08
C ARG A 345 -1.42 -23.55 -18.38
N TYR A 346 -0.81 -24.74 -18.29
CA TYR A 346 -0.39 -25.48 -19.45
C TYR A 346 -1.56 -26.21 -20.09
N THR A 347 -1.73 -26.04 -21.41
CA THR A 347 -2.65 -26.81 -22.25
C THR A 347 -1.83 -27.44 -23.38
N PRO A 348 -1.76 -28.76 -23.49
CA PRO A 348 -1.01 -29.39 -24.57
C PRO A 348 -1.60 -28.98 -25.91
N PRO A 349 -0.76 -28.76 -26.95
CA PRO A 349 -1.23 -28.58 -28.30
C PRO A 349 -1.84 -29.91 -28.77
N ILE A 350 -3.14 -30.10 -28.56
CA ILE A 350 -3.85 -31.26 -29.07
C ILE A 350 -3.87 -31.13 -30.58
N GLY A 351 -3.01 -31.91 -31.24
CA GLY A 351 -3.06 -32.05 -32.68
C GLY A 351 -4.50 -32.38 -33.10
N ARG A 352 -5.01 -31.70 -34.09
CA ARG A 352 -6.32 -31.91 -34.70
C ARG A 352 -6.43 -33.34 -35.23
N GLN A 353 -6.50 -34.35 -34.37
CA GLN A 353 -6.89 -35.70 -34.68
C GLN A 353 -8.15 -36.03 -33.88
N GLY A 354 -9.30 -35.76 -34.48
CA GLY A 354 -10.57 -36.21 -33.88
C GLY A 354 -11.79 -35.35 -34.12
N ALA A 355 -11.77 -34.47 -35.11
CA ALA A 355 -13.01 -33.78 -35.52
C ALA A 355 -13.25 -33.92 -37.03
N ALA A 356 -13.14 -35.17 -37.53
CA ALA A 356 -13.66 -35.50 -38.85
C ALA A 356 -14.99 -36.25 -38.66
N GLY A 357 -16.07 -35.51 -38.61
CA GLY A 357 -17.40 -36.12 -38.58
C GLY A 357 -18.49 -35.20 -38.08
N ALA A 358 -18.87 -34.17 -38.82
CA ALA A 358 -20.26 -33.71 -38.98
C ALA A 358 -20.30 -32.41 -39.81
N GLY A 359 -20.75 -32.55 -41.05
CA GLY A 359 -21.67 -31.63 -41.74
C GLY A 359 -21.07 -30.32 -42.25
N GLY A 360 -20.69 -30.25 -43.49
CA GLY A 360 -21.56 -29.98 -44.60
C GLY A 360 -21.86 -28.50 -44.88
N ALA A 361 -21.24 -28.01 -45.96
CA ALA A 361 -21.84 -27.16 -46.99
C ALA A 361 -22.08 -25.67 -46.75
N ALA A 362 -21.59 -24.96 -47.76
CA ALA A 362 -22.06 -23.69 -48.29
C ALA A 362 -21.51 -22.44 -47.59
N GLY A 363 -20.87 -21.52 -48.25
CA GLY A 363 -21.02 -20.88 -49.49
C GLY A 363 -19.99 -19.79 -49.68
N ALA A 364 -19.57 -19.65 -50.87
CA ALA A 364 -18.66 -18.66 -51.45
C ALA A 364 -19.25 -17.25 -51.53
N GLY A 365 -18.41 -16.28 -51.61
CA GLY A 365 -18.68 -14.89 -52.02
C GLY A 365 -18.04 -13.92 -51.02
N GLY A 366 -17.09 -13.11 -51.31
CA GLY A 366 -16.77 -12.37 -52.46
C GLY A 366 -16.33 -10.99 -52.03
N ALA A 367 -15.11 -10.62 -52.42
CA ALA A 367 -14.65 -9.30 -52.85
C ALA A 367 -14.60 -8.11 -51.89
N ALA A 368 -13.39 -7.68 -51.53
CA ALA A 368 -12.75 -6.44 -51.97
C ALA A 368 -13.32 -5.11 -51.45
N GLY A 369 -12.52 -4.29 -50.85
CA GLY A 369 -12.73 -2.87 -50.73
C GLY A 369 -11.77 -2.17 -49.77
N ALA A 370 -10.84 -1.49 -50.39
CA ALA A 370 -9.77 -0.72 -49.83
C ALA A 370 -10.21 0.59 -49.16
N GLY A 371 -9.37 1.12 -48.29
CA GLY A 371 -9.05 2.55 -48.30
C GLY A 371 -9.57 3.36 -47.14
N GLY A 372 -8.66 4.10 -46.53
CA GLY A 372 -8.97 5.42 -46.04
C GLY A 372 -8.51 5.74 -44.63
N ALA A 373 -7.34 6.34 -44.53
CA ALA A 373 -6.83 7.09 -43.39
C ALA A 373 -7.68 8.30 -43.07
N GLY A 374 -7.67 8.71 -41.80
CA GLY A 374 -8.21 10.00 -41.41
C GLY A 374 -8.14 10.26 -39.91
N ALA A 375 -7.13 11.05 -39.54
CA ALA A 375 -6.98 11.67 -38.21
C ALA A 375 -8.09 12.69 -37.95
N GLY A 376 -8.40 12.92 -36.68
CA GLY A 376 -9.19 14.07 -36.27
C GLY A 376 -9.60 14.07 -34.82
N ALA A 377 -8.92 14.88 -34.05
CA ALA A 377 -9.26 15.31 -32.70
C ALA A 377 -10.59 16.07 -32.67
N GLY A 378 -11.23 16.07 -31.52
CA GLY A 378 -12.33 17.02 -31.25
C GLY A 378 -13.18 16.72 -30.05
N THR A 379 -12.81 17.27 -28.94
CA THR A 379 -13.63 17.71 -27.79
C THR A 379 -15.02 18.21 -28.23
N THR A 380 -16.10 17.88 -27.51
CA THR A 380 -16.95 18.88 -26.82
C THR A 380 -18.19 18.24 -26.17
N THR A 381 -18.39 18.60 -24.94
CA THR A 381 -19.64 18.72 -24.18
C THR A 381 -20.76 19.29 -24.99
N GLN A 382 -21.97 18.73 -24.89
CA GLN A 382 -23.17 19.59 -24.66
C GLN A 382 -24.42 18.81 -24.28
N GLN A 383 -24.97 19.23 -23.19
CA GLN A 383 -26.28 19.08 -22.63
C GLN A 383 -27.31 19.74 -23.57
N SER A 384 -28.43 19.13 -23.90
CA SER A 384 -29.65 19.90 -24.10
C SER A 384 -30.91 19.06 -23.94
N ARG A 385 -31.78 19.61 -23.16
CA ARG A 385 -33.22 19.37 -23.03
C ARG A 385 -33.90 19.69 -24.34
N GLY A 386 -34.98 18.98 -24.64
CA GLY A 386 -35.91 19.41 -25.66
C GLY A 386 -37.02 18.39 -25.87
N GLY A 387 -38.15 18.61 -25.22
CA GLY A 387 -39.37 17.89 -25.48
C GLY A 387 -39.92 18.22 -26.88
N GLY A 388 -40.51 17.21 -27.53
CA GLY A 388 -41.24 17.34 -28.78
C GLY A 388 -42.38 16.35 -28.81
N LEU A 389 -43.58 16.81 -28.49
CA LEU A 389 -44.87 16.21 -28.69
C LEU A 389 -45.11 16.01 -30.20
N LEU A 390 -44.67 14.95 -30.81
CA LEU A 390 -45.11 14.49 -32.14
C LEU A 390 -44.84 13.01 -32.39
N GLY A 391 -45.33 12.15 -31.56
CA GLY A 391 -45.20 10.69 -31.72
C GLY A 391 -46.53 9.93 -31.60
N LEU A 392 -47.68 10.64 -31.78
CA LEU A 392 -48.97 10.04 -31.49
C LEU A 392 -49.84 9.94 -32.76
N LEU A 393 -49.29 9.46 -33.86
CA LEU A 393 -50.10 9.18 -35.07
C LEU A 393 -49.33 8.30 -36.06
N LEU A 394 -49.19 7.00 -35.75
CA LEU A 394 -49.01 5.99 -36.80
C LEU A 394 -49.39 4.60 -36.23
N PRO A 395 -50.22 3.81 -36.92
CA PRO A 395 -50.74 2.56 -36.43
C PRO A 395 -49.71 1.43 -36.54
N SER A 396 -49.77 0.57 -35.53
CA SER A 396 -49.10 -0.69 -35.41
C SER A 396 -49.19 -1.59 -36.63
N GLY A 397 -48.08 -2.11 -37.10
CA GLY A 397 -47.99 -3.16 -38.09
C GLY A 397 -46.91 -4.21 -37.71
N ALA A 398 -47.39 -5.44 -37.45
CA ALA A 398 -46.76 -6.73 -37.60
C ALA A 398 -45.53 -7.05 -36.69
N GLY A 399 -45.80 -7.96 -35.80
CA GLY A 399 -44.83 -8.66 -34.95
C GLY A 399 -43.65 -9.24 -35.70
N ARG A 400 -42.47 -8.96 -35.20
CA ARG A 400 -41.29 -9.77 -35.34
C ARG A 400 -40.88 -10.23 -33.96
N ASN A 401 -41.19 -11.51 -33.69
CA ASN A 401 -40.63 -12.29 -32.60
C ASN A 401 -39.09 -12.10 -32.63
N ARG A 402 -38.55 -11.22 -31.81
CA ARG A 402 -37.16 -11.27 -31.43
C ARG A 402 -37.03 -12.36 -30.34
N THR A 403 -36.72 -13.53 -30.77
CA THR A 403 -36.13 -14.53 -29.87
C THR A 403 -34.91 -13.91 -29.26
N THR A 404 -35.05 -13.46 -28.02
CA THR A 404 -33.90 -13.15 -27.14
C THR A 404 -33.16 -14.48 -26.96
N ILE A 405 -32.05 -14.61 -27.67
CA ILE A 405 -31.05 -15.61 -27.34
C ILE A 405 -30.51 -15.15 -26.00
N THR A 406 -31.07 -15.72 -24.93
CA THR A 406 -30.45 -15.68 -23.60
C THR A 406 -29.08 -16.32 -23.77
N ALA A 407 -28.05 -15.52 -23.81
CA ALA A 407 -26.70 -16.04 -23.64
C ALA A 407 -26.70 -16.86 -22.36
N PRO A 408 -26.16 -18.10 -22.37
CA PRO A 408 -26.09 -18.89 -21.17
C PRO A 408 -25.30 -18.03 -20.17
N SER A 409 -25.94 -17.72 -19.06
CA SER A 409 -25.28 -17.18 -17.87
C SER A 409 -24.10 -18.10 -17.61
N THR A 410 -22.90 -17.62 -17.82
CA THR A 410 -21.70 -18.29 -17.33
C THR A 410 -21.88 -18.32 -15.82
N THR A 411 -22.41 -19.44 -15.33
CA THR A 411 -22.34 -19.82 -13.93
C THR A 411 -20.90 -19.56 -13.54
N ALA A 412 -20.68 -18.74 -12.49
CA ALA A 412 -19.36 -18.47 -11.96
C ALA A 412 -18.61 -19.79 -11.92
N ALA A 413 -17.64 -19.96 -12.81
CA ALA A 413 -16.83 -21.17 -12.86
C ALA A 413 -16.13 -21.22 -11.50
N ASP A 414 -16.38 -22.31 -10.80
CA ASP A 414 -15.75 -22.64 -9.52
C ASP A 414 -14.22 -22.51 -9.75
N THR A 415 -13.65 -21.37 -9.33
CA THR A 415 -12.26 -20.95 -9.65
C THR A 415 -11.25 -21.91 -9.04
N THR A 416 -11.71 -22.85 -8.23
CA THR A 416 -10.89 -23.85 -7.55
C THR A 416 -10.70 -25.15 -8.33
N LYS A 417 -11.45 -25.37 -9.44
CA LYS A 417 -11.35 -26.61 -10.24
C LYS A 417 -10.52 -26.37 -11.49
N HIS A 418 -9.36 -26.98 -11.53
CA HIS A 418 -8.43 -26.90 -12.65
C HIS A 418 -8.18 -28.28 -13.25
N VAL A 419 -7.76 -28.31 -14.52
CA VAL A 419 -7.28 -29.52 -15.20
C VAL A 419 -5.78 -29.36 -15.36
N ILE A 420 -5.03 -30.26 -14.77
CA ILE A 420 -3.58 -30.37 -14.95
C ILE A 420 -3.26 -31.56 -15.85
N TRP A 421 -2.15 -31.48 -16.54
CA TRP A 421 -1.72 -32.57 -17.45
C TRP A 421 -0.55 -33.30 -16.81
N VAL A 422 -0.71 -34.58 -16.63
CA VAL A 422 0.28 -35.50 -16.05
C VAL A 422 0.81 -36.39 -17.16
N LEU A 423 2.10 -36.57 -17.20
CA LEU A 423 2.74 -37.50 -18.15
C LEU A 423 2.69 -38.92 -17.56
N ARG A 424 1.81 -39.78 -18.10
CA ARG A 424 1.74 -41.21 -17.76
C ARG A 424 2.00 -41.98 -19.03
N ASP A 425 2.95 -42.92 -19.02
CA ASP A 425 3.32 -43.76 -20.19
C ASP A 425 3.62 -42.95 -21.46
N GLU A 426 4.39 -41.81 -21.27
CA GLU A 426 4.73 -40.86 -22.34
C GLU A 426 3.54 -40.13 -22.98
N GLN A 427 2.33 -40.24 -22.42
CA GLN A 427 1.15 -39.58 -22.91
C GLN A 427 0.62 -38.55 -21.89
N PRO A 428 0.18 -37.36 -22.35
CA PRO A 428 -0.43 -36.36 -21.48
C PRO A 428 -1.85 -36.79 -21.11
N VAL A 429 -2.08 -37.09 -19.84
CA VAL A 429 -3.39 -37.46 -19.28
C VAL A 429 -3.95 -36.26 -18.50
N PRO A 430 -5.19 -35.80 -18.82
CA PRO A 430 -5.82 -34.75 -18.06
C PRO A 430 -6.33 -35.25 -16.71
N VAL A 431 -5.91 -34.63 -15.64
CA VAL A 431 -6.35 -34.92 -14.27
C VAL A 431 -7.08 -33.69 -13.74
N ARG A 432 -8.30 -33.87 -13.25
CA ARG A 432 -9.07 -32.81 -12.59
C ARG A 432 -8.62 -32.68 -11.14
N VAL A 433 -8.29 -31.49 -10.76
CA VAL A 433 -7.83 -31.19 -9.40
C VAL A 433 -8.57 -29.99 -8.83
N THR A 434 -8.73 -29.98 -7.53
CA THR A 434 -9.19 -28.81 -6.79
C THR A 434 -7.97 -28.17 -6.14
N THR A 435 -7.72 -26.92 -6.47
CA THR A 435 -6.59 -26.15 -5.94
C THR A 435 -6.95 -25.48 -4.63
N GLY A 436 -6.01 -25.43 -3.72
CA GLY A 436 -6.07 -24.69 -2.47
C GLY A 436 -5.31 -23.35 -2.55
N VAL A 437 -4.47 -23.10 -1.55
CA VAL A 437 -3.67 -21.88 -1.46
C VAL A 437 -2.43 -21.92 -2.37
N THR A 438 -1.94 -20.75 -2.73
CA THR A 438 -0.75 -20.60 -3.58
C THR A 438 0.22 -19.58 -3.00
N ASP A 439 1.53 -19.82 -3.16
CA ASP A 439 2.60 -18.87 -2.83
C ASP A 439 3.06 -18.03 -4.03
N GLY A 440 2.33 -18.10 -5.18
CA GLY A 440 2.72 -17.45 -6.42
C GLY A 440 3.61 -18.30 -7.33
N THR A 441 4.37 -19.28 -6.81
CA THR A 441 5.21 -20.23 -7.57
C THR A 441 4.62 -21.63 -7.60
N ARG A 442 4.05 -22.08 -6.50
CA ARG A 442 3.45 -23.39 -6.29
C ARG A 442 2.03 -23.23 -5.78
N THR A 443 1.19 -24.20 -6.08
CA THR A 443 -0.19 -24.26 -5.60
C THR A 443 -0.44 -25.59 -4.94
N GLU A 444 -1.14 -25.57 -3.83
CA GLU A 444 -1.62 -26.74 -3.11
C GLU A 444 -2.72 -27.43 -3.91
N ILE A 445 -2.71 -28.75 -3.93
CA ILE A 445 -3.79 -29.61 -4.44
C ILE A 445 -4.52 -30.22 -3.26
N VAL A 446 -5.76 -29.77 -3.04
CA VAL A 446 -6.60 -30.24 -1.93
C VAL A 446 -7.27 -31.59 -2.28
N SER A 447 -7.68 -31.77 -3.53
CA SER A 447 -8.29 -33.01 -4.00
C SER A 447 -8.05 -33.25 -5.48
N GLY A 448 -7.97 -34.52 -5.90
CA GLY A 448 -7.75 -34.94 -7.28
C GLY A 448 -7.04 -36.30 -7.34
N ASP A 449 -7.00 -36.91 -8.52
CA ASP A 449 -6.28 -38.16 -8.76
C ASP A 449 -4.80 -37.91 -9.13
N LEU A 450 -4.12 -37.11 -8.26
CA LEU A 450 -2.69 -36.81 -8.35
C LEU A 450 -1.97 -37.42 -7.16
N LYS A 451 -0.87 -38.11 -7.42
CA LYS A 451 -0.03 -38.73 -6.40
C LYS A 451 1.33 -38.04 -6.30
N GLU A 452 1.94 -38.19 -5.14
CA GLU A 452 3.33 -37.78 -4.97
C GLU A 452 4.25 -38.47 -5.96
N GLY A 453 5.09 -37.74 -6.66
CA GLY A 453 5.98 -38.22 -7.70
C GLY A 453 5.39 -38.22 -9.13
N ASP A 454 4.10 -37.95 -9.30
CA ASP A 454 3.49 -37.80 -10.63
C ASP A 454 4.17 -36.67 -11.40
N GLN A 455 4.55 -36.96 -12.67
CA GLN A 455 5.22 -36.00 -13.54
C GLN A 455 4.20 -35.03 -14.14
N VAL A 456 4.11 -33.81 -13.58
CA VAL A 456 3.18 -32.79 -14.06
C VAL A 456 3.83 -31.98 -15.19
N ILE A 457 3.11 -31.78 -16.29
CA ILE A 457 3.62 -31.07 -17.47
C ILE A 457 3.55 -29.56 -17.23
N THR A 458 4.69 -28.90 -17.27
CA THR A 458 4.83 -27.44 -17.10
C THR A 458 5.04 -26.72 -18.43
N GLY A 459 5.41 -27.46 -19.49
CA GLY A 459 5.67 -26.87 -20.80
C GLY A 459 5.92 -27.93 -21.88
N SER A 460 6.03 -27.52 -23.11
CA SER A 460 6.43 -28.37 -24.22
C SER A 460 7.48 -27.68 -25.10
N ARG A 461 8.42 -28.46 -25.59
CA ARG A 461 9.38 -28.04 -26.60
C ARG A 461 9.20 -28.87 -27.86
N SER A 462 9.14 -28.26 -29.02
CA SER A 462 9.27 -28.98 -30.28
C SER A 462 10.72 -29.47 -30.38
N ALA A 463 10.93 -30.80 -30.42
CA ALA A 463 12.26 -31.31 -30.71
C ALA A 463 12.62 -30.94 -32.15
N PRO A 464 13.86 -30.48 -32.43
CA PRO A 464 14.31 -30.31 -33.79
C PRO A 464 14.21 -31.67 -34.49
N ALA A 465 13.61 -31.69 -35.68
CA ALA A 465 13.60 -32.89 -36.53
C ALA A 465 15.05 -33.27 -36.80
N THR A 466 15.51 -34.40 -36.27
CA THR A 466 16.79 -35.03 -36.58
C THR A 466 16.73 -35.72 -37.91
#